data_37485ddd6a970b8ba8ed493aed8b4a3e
#
_entry.id   37485ddd6a970b8ba8ed493aed8b4a3e
#
_cell.length_a   1.000
_cell.length_b   1.000
_cell.length_c   1.000
_cell.angle_alpha   90.00
_cell.angle_beta   90.00
_cell.angle_gamma   90.00
#
_symmetry.space_group_name_H-M   'P 1'
#
loop_
_entity.id
_entity.type
_entity.pdbx_description
1 polymer ?
#
loop_
_entity_poly.entity_id
_entity_poly.type
_entity_poly.pdbx_seq_one_letter_code
_entity_poly.pdbx_strand_id
1 'polypeptide(L)'
;MNISLIYRTAAVLLVLFALGHTLGFNQVDPAWGVTAPITALQGIRFTVQGTPGRTYWGFYLGFGYFCSVLLVLAAALAWQVGSLPSEVVRQMQPLLWTLALAFAATSVITWMFFFTAPLVFSILITLVLIGGAWRARTA
;
A
#
# COMPACT_ATOMS: atom_id res chain seq x y z
N MET A 1 24.04 -6.23 5.31
CA MET A 1 22.68 -6.74 5.68
C MET A 1 22.30 -7.83 4.71
N ASN A 2 21.81 -8.97 5.16
CA ASN A 2 21.40 -10.11 4.32
C ASN A 2 20.16 -9.71 3.49
N ILE A 3 20.13 -10.08 2.19
CA ILE A 3 19.00 -9.81 1.27
C ILE A 3 17.68 -10.33 1.86
N SER A 4 17.69 -11.53 2.41
CA SER A 4 16.52 -12.14 3.08
C SER A 4 15.97 -11.22 4.18
N LEU A 5 16.83 -10.66 5.04
CA LEU A 5 16.40 -9.77 6.11
C LEU A 5 15.79 -8.47 5.55
N ILE A 6 16.35 -7.91 4.47
CA ILE A 6 15.82 -6.68 3.84
C ILE A 6 14.38 -6.91 3.37
N TYR A 7 14.12 -7.97 2.61
CA TYR A 7 12.79 -8.23 2.07
C TYR A 7 11.78 -8.67 3.14
N ARG A 8 12.23 -9.38 4.19
CA ARG A 8 11.38 -9.67 5.36
C ARG A 8 11.02 -8.40 6.13
N THR A 9 11.95 -7.46 6.27
CA THR A 9 11.67 -6.14 6.87
C THR A 9 10.65 -5.38 6.02
N ALA A 10 10.81 -5.37 4.69
CA ALA A 10 9.81 -4.77 3.80
C ALA A 10 8.43 -5.42 3.97
N ALA A 11 8.36 -6.74 4.05
CA ALA A 11 7.11 -7.47 4.26
C ALA A 11 6.42 -7.09 5.56
N VAL A 12 7.18 -6.99 6.67
CA VAL A 12 6.64 -6.56 7.97
C VAL A 12 6.11 -5.13 7.90
N LEU A 13 6.85 -4.20 7.30
CA LEU A 13 6.40 -2.81 7.12
C LEU A 13 5.13 -2.74 6.27
N LEU A 14 5.02 -3.55 5.21
CA LEU A 14 3.85 -3.63 4.36
C LEU A 14 2.62 -4.19 5.10
N VAL A 15 2.80 -5.20 5.95
CA VAL A 15 1.73 -5.72 6.82
C VAL A 15 1.25 -4.64 7.79
N LEU A 16 2.19 -3.95 8.45
CA LEU A 16 1.84 -2.85 9.36
C LEU A 16 1.12 -1.71 8.63
N PHE A 17 1.56 -1.38 7.43
CA PHE A 17 0.88 -0.38 6.61
C PHE A 17 -0.52 -0.85 6.20
N ALA A 18 -0.68 -2.11 5.76
CA ALA A 18 -1.98 -2.68 5.42
C ALA A 18 -2.95 -2.65 6.62
N LEU A 19 -2.47 -3.03 7.82
CA LEU A 19 -3.27 -2.98 9.04
C LEU A 19 -3.67 -1.55 9.40
N GLY A 20 -2.72 -0.62 9.44
CA GLY A 20 -2.98 0.78 9.72
C GLY A 20 -3.94 1.41 8.71
N HIS A 21 -3.76 1.11 7.42
CA HIS A 21 -4.67 1.55 6.37
C HIS A 21 -6.07 0.96 6.55
N THR A 22 -6.19 -0.35 6.73
CA THR A 22 -7.51 -1.03 6.86
C THR A 22 -8.29 -0.56 8.09
N LEU A 23 -7.62 -0.30 9.19
CA LEU A 23 -8.24 0.18 10.42
C LEU A 23 -8.55 1.69 10.39
N GLY A 24 -7.79 2.46 9.61
CA GLY A 24 -7.86 3.92 9.62
C GLY A 24 -8.68 4.56 8.51
N PHE A 25 -8.67 3.99 7.29
CA PHE A 25 -9.24 4.70 6.13
C PHE A 25 -10.75 4.95 6.20
N ASN A 26 -11.50 4.14 6.96
CA ASN A 26 -12.94 4.28 7.15
C ASN A 26 -13.32 5.07 8.42
N GLN A 27 -12.35 5.54 9.17
CA GLN A 27 -12.58 6.39 10.34
C GLN A 27 -12.94 7.80 9.90
N VAL A 28 -13.94 8.37 10.54
CA VAL A 28 -14.39 9.75 10.33
C VAL A 28 -14.34 10.45 11.68
N ASP A 29 -13.41 11.37 11.84
CA ASP A 29 -13.35 12.20 13.03
C ASP A 29 -14.36 13.36 12.89
N PRO A 30 -15.34 13.50 13.80
CA PRO A 30 -16.27 14.63 13.80
C PRO A 30 -15.57 16.00 13.85
N ALA A 31 -14.38 16.07 14.45
CA ALA A 31 -13.59 17.30 14.54
C ALA A 31 -13.14 17.83 13.16
N TRP A 32 -13.15 17.01 12.12
CA TRP A 32 -12.83 17.44 10.75
C TRP A 32 -13.96 18.26 10.10
N GLY A 33 -15.13 18.35 10.74
CA GLY A 33 -16.28 19.12 10.21
C GLY A 33 -16.94 18.52 8.97
N VAL A 34 -16.64 17.26 8.66
CA VAL A 34 -17.08 16.58 7.41
C VAL A 34 -18.28 15.65 7.60
N THR A 35 -18.93 15.67 8.75
CA THR A 35 -20.05 14.76 9.08
C THR A 35 -21.21 14.92 8.09
N ALA A 36 -21.66 16.15 7.79
CA ALA A 36 -22.77 16.38 6.87
C ALA A 36 -22.45 15.95 5.42
N PRO A 37 -21.29 16.32 4.81
CA PRO A 37 -20.89 15.80 3.50
C PRO A 37 -20.82 14.27 3.45
N ILE A 38 -20.26 13.61 4.47
CA ILE A 38 -20.17 12.15 4.50
C ILE A 38 -21.54 11.51 4.60
N THR A 39 -22.44 12.04 5.42
CA THR A 39 -23.84 11.56 5.51
C THR A 39 -24.52 11.64 4.13
N ALA A 40 -24.29 12.73 3.38
CA ALA A 40 -24.81 12.85 2.03
C ALA A 40 -24.21 11.78 1.08
N LEU A 41 -22.88 11.57 1.12
CA LEU A 41 -22.20 10.55 0.32
C LEU A 41 -22.65 9.11 0.64
N GLN A 42 -23.09 8.85 1.87
CA GLN A 42 -23.65 7.59 2.32
C GLN A 42 -25.12 7.41 1.88
N GLY A 43 -25.89 8.51 1.88
CA GLY A 43 -27.33 8.49 1.65
C GLY A 43 -27.73 8.52 0.17
N ILE A 44 -26.99 9.26 -0.68
CA ILE A 44 -27.32 9.43 -2.09
C ILE A 44 -27.03 8.14 -2.85
N ARG A 45 -28.10 7.49 -3.33
CA ARG A 45 -28.05 6.24 -4.10
C ARG A 45 -28.22 6.52 -5.57
N PHE A 46 -27.45 5.82 -6.41
CA PHE A 46 -27.51 5.91 -7.86
C PHE A 46 -27.34 4.54 -8.50
N THR A 47 -27.58 4.48 -9.80
CA THR A 47 -27.39 3.27 -10.62
C THR A 47 -26.18 3.46 -11.51
N VAL A 48 -25.24 2.51 -11.50
CA VAL A 48 -24.07 2.49 -12.36
C VAL A 48 -24.09 1.22 -13.20
N GLN A 49 -24.06 1.37 -14.52
CA GLN A 49 -24.05 0.24 -15.46
C GLN A 49 -25.11 -0.82 -15.14
N GLY A 50 -26.33 -0.39 -14.83
CA GLY A 50 -27.43 -1.28 -14.48
C GLY A 50 -27.43 -1.85 -13.05
N THR A 51 -26.41 -1.56 -12.24
CA THR A 51 -26.33 -1.99 -10.85
C THR A 51 -26.89 -0.90 -9.93
N PRO A 52 -28.05 -1.13 -9.27
CA PRO A 52 -28.70 -0.12 -8.43
C PRO A 52 -28.08 -0.05 -7.03
N GLY A 53 -28.41 1.02 -6.31
CA GLY A 53 -28.14 1.17 -4.88
C GLY A 53 -26.68 1.48 -4.53
N ARG A 54 -25.87 1.91 -5.47
CA ARG A 54 -24.50 2.34 -5.22
C ARG A 54 -24.45 3.73 -4.58
N THR A 55 -23.40 3.99 -3.79
CA THR A 55 -23.15 5.30 -3.17
C THR A 55 -21.68 5.68 -3.39
N TYR A 56 -21.35 6.98 -3.37
CA TYR A 56 -19.95 7.41 -3.41
C TYR A 56 -19.15 6.93 -2.20
N TRP A 57 -19.78 6.88 -1.03
CA TRP A 57 -19.16 6.29 0.16
C TRP A 57 -18.82 4.81 -0.04
N GLY A 58 -19.71 4.05 -0.70
CA GLY A 58 -19.46 2.65 -1.06
C GLY A 58 -18.26 2.49 -1.99
N PHE A 59 -18.07 3.38 -2.96
CA PHE A 59 -16.87 3.40 -3.80
C PHE A 59 -15.62 3.73 -3.00
N TYR A 60 -15.67 4.75 -2.14
CA TYR A 60 -14.55 5.09 -1.27
C TYR A 60 -14.10 3.90 -0.42
N LEU A 61 -15.05 3.21 0.23
CA LEU A 61 -14.76 1.98 0.99
C LEU A 61 -14.19 0.88 0.09
N GLY A 62 -14.77 0.66 -1.09
CA GLY A 62 -14.30 -0.32 -2.06
C GLY A 62 -12.85 -0.07 -2.49
N PHE A 63 -12.49 1.16 -2.82
CA PHE A 63 -11.11 1.54 -3.13
C PHE A 63 -10.18 1.37 -1.94
N GLY A 64 -10.63 1.71 -0.72
CA GLY A 64 -9.84 1.49 0.49
C GLY A 64 -9.51 0.01 0.72
N TYR A 65 -10.53 -0.88 0.63
CA TYR A 65 -10.29 -2.32 0.75
C TYR A 65 -9.44 -2.88 -0.40
N PHE A 66 -9.62 -2.37 -1.62
CA PHE A 66 -8.78 -2.74 -2.75
C PHE A 66 -7.30 -2.41 -2.49
N CYS A 67 -7.01 -1.22 -1.98
CA CYS A 67 -5.65 -0.85 -1.56
C CYS A 67 -5.11 -1.79 -0.46
N SER A 68 -5.93 -2.15 0.54
CA SER A 68 -5.55 -3.10 1.58
C SER A 68 -5.12 -4.45 1.01
N VAL A 69 -5.88 -4.99 0.05
CA VAL A 69 -5.54 -6.25 -0.64
C VAL A 69 -4.22 -6.15 -1.39
N LEU A 70 -3.98 -5.04 -2.10
CA LEU A 70 -2.72 -4.82 -2.82
C LEU A 70 -1.52 -4.69 -1.87
N LEU A 71 -1.68 -4.06 -0.71
CA LEU A 71 -0.63 -3.97 0.31
C LEU A 71 -0.29 -5.36 0.88
N VAL A 72 -1.31 -6.19 1.16
CA VAL A 72 -1.10 -7.58 1.61
C VAL A 72 -0.43 -8.42 0.53
N LEU A 73 -0.83 -8.27 -0.73
CA LEU A 73 -0.18 -8.93 -1.85
C LEU A 73 1.31 -8.53 -1.95
N ALA A 74 1.61 -7.24 -1.86
CA ALA A 74 3.00 -6.76 -1.87
C ALA A 74 3.80 -7.31 -0.68
N ALA A 75 3.19 -7.42 0.51
CA ALA A 75 3.82 -8.03 1.68
C ALA A 75 4.14 -9.51 1.44
N ALA A 76 3.19 -10.26 0.89
CA ALA A 76 3.39 -11.67 0.56
C ALA A 76 4.52 -11.87 -0.48
N LEU A 77 4.56 -11.04 -1.52
CA LEU A 77 5.63 -11.07 -2.52
C LEU A 77 7.00 -10.75 -1.91
N ALA A 78 7.08 -9.70 -1.08
CA ALA A 78 8.31 -9.34 -0.40
C ALA A 78 8.79 -10.47 0.54
N TRP A 79 7.87 -11.11 1.28
CA TRP A 79 8.20 -12.26 2.11
C TRP A 79 8.73 -13.44 1.31
N GLN A 80 8.09 -13.78 0.18
CA GLN A 80 8.54 -14.84 -0.71
C GLN A 80 9.94 -14.56 -1.26
N VAL A 81 10.19 -13.32 -1.75
CA VAL A 81 11.53 -12.91 -2.20
C VAL A 81 12.56 -13.07 -1.08
N GLY A 82 12.23 -12.68 0.15
CA GLY A 82 13.10 -12.85 1.32
C GLY A 82 13.35 -14.32 1.71
N SER A 83 12.62 -15.26 1.14
CA SER A 83 12.76 -16.69 1.41
C SER A 83 13.55 -17.45 0.32
N LEU A 84 13.89 -16.77 -0.78
CA LEU A 84 14.63 -17.35 -1.90
C LEU A 84 16.14 -17.32 -1.68
N PRO A 85 16.90 -18.27 -2.30
CA PRO A 85 18.36 -18.19 -2.38
C PRO A 85 18.83 -16.90 -3.08
N SER A 86 19.98 -16.38 -2.68
CA SER A 86 20.52 -15.09 -3.20
C SER A 86 20.70 -15.11 -4.71
N GLU A 87 21.10 -16.24 -5.28
CA GLU A 87 21.29 -16.42 -6.73
C GLU A 87 19.99 -16.23 -7.51
N VAL A 88 18.89 -16.75 -6.97
CA VAL A 88 17.55 -16.60 -7.56
C VAL A 88 17.09 -15.15 -7.45
N VAL A 89 17.27 -14.53 -6.27
CA VAL A 89 16.89 -13.13 -6.06
C VAL A 89 17.66 -12.20 -7.01
N ARG A 90 18.94 -12.48 -7.29
CA ARG A 90 19.74 -11.73 -8.26
C ARG A 90 19.17 -11.78 -9.67
N GLN A 91 18.61 -12.91 -10.08
CA GLN A 91 17.97 -13.05 -11.40
C GLN A 91 16.64 -12.28 -11.50
N MET A 92 16.02 -11.95 -10.37
CA MET A 92 14.76 -11.21 -10.31
C MET A 92 14.92 -9.69 -10.33
N GLN A 93 16.07 -9.14 -10.69
CA GLN A 93 16.37 -7.70 -10.67
C GLN A 93 15.27 -6.81 -11.29
N PRO A 94 14.70 -7.13 -12.46
CA PRO A 94 13.62 -6.31 -13.03
C PRO A 94 12.41 -6.24 -12.10
N LEU A 95 12.01 -7.38 -11.49
CA LEU A 95 10.88 -7.43 -10.56
C LEU A 95 11.14 -6.61 -9.29
N LEU A 96 12.35 -6.71 -8.73
CA LEU A 96 12.74 -5.98 -7.52
C LEU A 96 12.70 -4.47 -7.74
N TRP A 97 13.20 -3.98 -8.88
CA TRP A 97 13.12 -2.57 -9.25
C TRP A 97 11.71 -2.12 -9.56
N THR A 98 10.90 -2.96 -10.22
CA THR A 98 9.48 -2.64 -10.45
C THR A 98 8.74 -2.43 -9.13
N LEU A 99 8.96 -3.30 -8.14
CA LEU A 99 8.35 -3.15 -6.82
C LEU A 99 8.83 -1.87 -6.11
N ALA A 100 10.13 -1.57 -6.16
CA ALA A 100 10.69 -0.35 -5.58
C ALA A 100 10.12 0.92 -6.25
N LEU A 101 10.02 0.95 -7.58
CA LEU A 101 9.46 2.07 -8.33
C LEU A 101 7.95 2.25 -8.07
N ALA A 102 7.19 1.16 -7.93
CA ALA A 102 5.78 1.23 -7.58
C ALA A 102 5.58 1.90 -6.21
N PHE A 103 6.40 1.57 -5.22
CA PHE A 103 6.33 2.22 -3.91
C PHE A 103 6.90 3.64 -3.91
N ALA A 104 7.87 3.95 -4.77
CA ALA A 104 8.31 5.34 -4.98
C ALA A 104 7.16 6.20 -5.55
N ALA A 105 6.43 5.69 -6.54
CA ALA A 105 5.23 6.35 -7.06
C ALA A 105 4.14 6.48 -5.98
N THR A 106 3.93 5.44 -5.16
CA THR A 106 3.02 5.50 -4.00
C THR A 106 3.44 6.60 -3.03
N SER A 107 4.75 6.80 -2.79
CA SER A 107 5.25 7.87 -1.92
C SER A 107 4.92 9.26 -2.47
N VAL A 108 5.00 9.46 -3.79
CA VAL A 108 4.58 10.72 -4.43
C VAL A 108 3.08 10.94 -4.26
N ILE A 109 2.25 9.92 -4.48
CA ILE A 109 0.79 10.01 -4.31
C ILE A 109 0.45 10.31 -2.84
N THR A 110 1.07 9.63 -1.89
CA THR A 110 0.81 9.88 -0.47
C THR A 110 1.24 11.27 -0.03
N TRP A 111 2.32 11.80 -0.58
CA TRP A 111 2.73 13.19 -0.34
C TRP A 111 1.72 14.21 -0.88
N MET A 112 1.14 13.96 -2.05
CA MET A 112 0.22 14.91 -2.68
C MET A 112 -1.19 14.89 -2.08
N PHE A 113 -1.66 13.74 -1.58
CA PHE A 113 -3.09 13.55 -1.29
C PHE A 113 -3.40 13.08 0.13
N PHE A 114 -2.39 12.68 0.91
CA PHE A 114 -2.62 12.09 2.23
C PHE A 114 -1.89 12.85 3.34
N PHE A 115 -2.09 12.40 4.56
CA PHE A 115 -1.44 12.92 5.76
C PHE A 115 -0.11 12.18 6.05
N THR A 116 0.57 12.58 7.13
CA THR A 116 1.96 12.16 7.41
C THR A 116 2.15 10.65 7.57
N ALA A 117 1.20 9.92 8.19
CA ALA A 117 1.42 8.50 8.51
C ALA A 117 1.59 7.61 7.25
N PRO A 118 0.68 7.62 6.24
CA PRO A 118 0.91 6.86 5.00
C PRO A 118 2.16 7.31 4.24
N LEU A 119 2.51 8.59 4.28
CA LEU A 119 3.72 9.11 3.65
C LEU A 119 4.98 8.50 4.27
N VAL A 120 5.08 8.49 5.60
CA VAL A 120 6.23 7.89 6.30
C VAL A 120 6.36 6.40 5.98
N PHE A 121 5.26 5.64 6.03
CA PHE A 121 5.29 4.22 5.70
C PHE A 121 5.73 3.98 4.24
N SER A 122 5.18 4.72 3.28
CA SER A 122 5.52 4.54 1.87
C SER A 122 6.99 4.88 1.57
N ILE A 123 7.54 5.94 2.19
CA ILE A 123 8.95 6.30 2.07
C ILE A 123 9.85 5.21 2.68
N LEU A 124 9.55 4.75 3.90
CA LEU A 124 10.35 3.72 4.54
C LEU A 124 10.37 2.41 3.72
N ILE A 125 9.21 1.98 3.23
CA ILE A 125 9.10 0.80 2.37
C ILE A 125 9.90 1.00 1.08
N THR A 126 9.78 2.16 0.45
CA THR A 126 10.54 2.52 -0.77
C THR A 126 12.03 2.40 -0.55
N LEU A 127 12.55 3.00 0.53
CA LEU A 127 13.98 2.98 0.84
C LEU A 127 14.48 1.55 1.10
N VAL A 128 13.71 0.73 1.82
CA VAL A 128 14.05 -0.68 2.09
C VAL A 128 14.06 -1.48 0.78
N LEU A 129 13.07 -1.29 -0.10
CA LEU A 129 12.99 -1.99 -1.39
C LEU A 129 14.10 -1.57 -2.35
N ILE A 130 14.43 -0.28 -2.44
CA ILE A 130 15.58 0.21 -3.22
C ILE A 130 16.88 -0.40 -2.70
N GLY A 131 17.10 -0.39 -1.38
CA GLY A 131 18.26 -1.00 -0.75
C GLY A 131 18.35 -2.50 -1.03
N GLY A 132 17.22 -3.22 -1.03
CA GLY A 132 17.13 -4.63 -1.40
C GLY A 132 17.49 -4.90 -2.86
N ALA A 133 16.89 -4.13 -3.78
CA ALA A 133 17.16 -4.25 -5.21
C ALA A 133 18.63 -3.92 -5.54
N TRP A 134 19.19 -2.89 -4.90
CA TRP A 134 20.60 -2.55 -5.05
C TRP A 134 21.53 -3.65 -4.53
N ARG A 135 21.25 -4.14 -3.32
CA ARG A 135 22.07 -5.19 -2.68
C ARG A 135 22.05 -6.50 -3.47
N ALA A 136 20.91 -6.83 -4.10
CA ALA A 136 20.78 -8.03 -4.93
C ALA A 136 21.67 -8.01 -6.20
N ARG A 137 22.18 -6.84 -6.64
CA ARG A 137 23.14 -6.74 -7.75
C ARG A 137 24.54 -7.24 -7.37
N THR A 138 24.88 -7.12 -6.08
CA THR A 138 26.25 -7.35 -5.59
C THR A 138 26.40 -8.61 -4.75
N ALA A 139 25.34 -9.43 -4.65
CA ALA A 139 25.32 -10.65 -3.83
C ALA A 139 25.54 -11.96 -4.60
#